data_2ffcdc65cd27bcf1485cc10fc4788333
#
_entry.id   2ffcdc65cd27bcf1485cc10fc4788333
#
_cell.length_a   1.000
_cell.length_b   1.000
_cell.length_c   1.000
_cell.angle_alpha   90.00
_cell.angle_beta   90.00
_cell.angle_gamma   90.00
#
_symmetry.space_group_name_H-M   'P 1'
#
loop_
_entity.id
_entity.type
_entity.pdbx_description
1 polymer ?
#
loop_
_entity_poly.entity_id
_entity_poly.type
_entity_poly.pdbx_seq_one_letter_code
_entity_poly.pdbx_strand_id
1 'polypeptide(L)'
;MFQIEFTPEAIEDVEQLRAFDRRHIIATVQEQLSHQPIATTRNRKKLRPNMLAEWELRIIPFRIFYDVDLDRSVVKIIAVGYKQGNTLFIHGEEYDL
;
A
#
# COMPACT_ATOMS: atom_id res chain seq x y z
N MET A 1 -0.88 -3.05 18.49
CA MET A 1 -1.59 -3.16 17.20
C MET A 1 -1.67 -1.79 16.55
N PHE A 2 -1.45 -1.72 15.26
CA PHE A 2 -1.46 -0.46 14.51
C PHE A 2 -2.83 -0.20 13.92
N GLN A 3 -3.27 1.06 13.94
CA GLN A 3 -4.45 1.49 13.22
C GLN A 3 -4.10 1.74 11.76
N ILE A 4 -5.02 1.44 10.85
CA ILE A 4 -4.83 1.64 9.42
C ILE A 4 -5.65 2.86 8.99
N GLU A 5 -4.98 3.82 8.37
CA GLU A 5 -5.63 5.00 7.79
C GLU A 5 -5.33 5.05 6.30
N PHE A 6 -6.34 5.38 5.51
CA PHE A 6 -6.17 5.59 4.08
C PHE A 6 -6.22 7.09 3.79
N THR A 7 -5.27 7.58 3.01
CA THR A 7 -5.35 8.95 2.50
C THR A 7 -6.51 9.09 1.53
N PRO A 8 -7.00 10.31 1.27
CA PRO A 8 -8.03 10.51 0.26
C PRO A 8 -7.64 9.94 -1.11
N GLU A 9 -6.38 10.07 -1.50
CA GLU A 9 -5.87 9.53 -2.76
C GLU A 9 -5.93 8.01 -2.78
N ALA A 10 -5.55 7.39 -1.67
CA ALA A 10 -5.60 5.93 -1.56
C ALA A 10 -7.05 5.42 -1.58
N ILE A 11 -7.97 6.15 -0.97
CA ILE A 11 -9.39 5.81 -1.03
C ILE A 11 -9.87 5.85 -2.48
N GLU A 12 -9.52 6.90 -3.22
CA GLU A 12 -9.87 6.97 -4.63
C GLU A 12 -9.31 5.80 -5.42
N ASP A 13 -8.07 5.42 -5.14
CA ASP A 13 -7.44 4.28 -5.81
C ASP A 13 -8.27 3.01 -5.64
N VAL A 14 -8.68 2.69 -4.40
CA VAL A 14 -9.43 1.46 -4.16
C VAL A 14 -10.86 1.54 -4.67
N GLU A 15 -11.45 2.74 -4.68
CA GLU A 15 -12.81 2.91 -5.20
C GLU A 15 -12.91 2.64 -6.69
N GLN A 16 -11.82 2.78 -7.43
CA GLN A 16 -11.81 2.49 -8.86
C GLN A 16 -11.64 1.01 -9.18
N LEU A 17 -11.37 0.20 -8.17
CA LEU A 17 -11.18 -1.23 -8.37
C LEU A 17 -12.52 -1.97 -8.31
N ARG A 18 -12.53 -3.18 -8.89
CA ARG A 18 -13.68 -4.06 -8.75
C ARG A 18 -13.91 -4.37 -7.28
N ALA A 19 -15.15 -4.63 -6.91
CA ALA A 19 -15.51 -4.87 -5.51
C ALA A 19 -14.72 -6.03 -4.90
N PHE A 20 -14.48 -7.10 -5.67
CA PHE A 20 -13.69 -8.24 -5.19
C PHE A 20 -12.26 -7.81 -4.83
N ASP A 21 -11.59 -7.08 -5.74
CA ASP A 21 -10.22 -6.64 -5.51
C ASP A 21 -10.14 -5.68 -4.34
N ARG A 22 -11.08 -4.75 -4.25
CA ARG A 22 -11.14 -3.78 -3.16
C ARG A 22 -11.26 -4.48 -1.80
N ARG A 23 -12.17 -5.44 -1.68
CA ARG A 23 -12.35 -6.19 -0.43
C ARG A 23 -11.11 -6.99 -0.08
N HIS A 24 -10.49 -7.62 -1.08
CA HIS A 24 -9.29 -8.40 -0.87
C HIS A 24 -8.13 -7.54 -0.37
N ILE A 25 -7.93 -6.38 -0.99
CA ILE A 25 -6.86 -5.45 -0.60
C ILE A 25 -7.09 -4.96 0.82
N ILE A 26 -8.29 -4.50 1.13
CA ILE A 26 -8.59 -3.97 2.47
C ILE A 26 -8.38 -5.03 3.53
N ALA A 27 -8.87 -6.24 3.29
CA ALA A 27 -8.71 -7.34 4.24
C ALA A 27 -7.25 -7.71 4.45
N THR A 28 -6.47 -7.78 3.38
CA THR A 28 -5.05 -8.16 3.46
C THR A 28 -4.23 -7.07 4.16
N VAL A 29 -4.50 -5.82 3.84
CA VAL A 29 -3.84 -4.68 4.51
C VAL A 29 -4.13 -4.73 6.01
N GLN A 30 -5.38 -4.91 6.39
CA GLN A 30 -5.77 -4.97 7.80
C GLN A 30 -5.08 -6.13 8.51
N GLU A 31 -5.06 -7.30 7.90
CA GLU A 31 -4.45 -8.48 8.49
C GLU A 31 -2.94 -8.33 8.67
N GLN A 32 -2.25 -7.86 7.62
CA GLN A 32 -0.79 -7.86 7.62
C GLN A 32 -0.19 -6.63 8.27
N LEU A 33 -0.74 -5.46 8.01
CA LEU A 33 -0.11 -4.21 8.44
C LEU A 33 -0.55 -3.76 9.83
N SER A 34 -1.62 -4.32 10.39
CA SER A 34 -2.01 -3.98 11.76
C SER A 34 -1.06 -4.60 12.78
N HIS A 35 -0.33 -5.64 12.43
CA HIS A 35 0.56 -6.37 13.36
C HIS A 35 2.04 -6.09 13.16
N GLN A 36 2.53 -6.15 11.93
CA GLN A 36 3.97 -6.06 11.66
C GLN A 36 4.27 -5.19 10.43
N PRO A 37 3.92 -3.90 10.48
CA PRO A 37 4.06 -3.07 9.28
C PRO A 37 5.51 -2.78 8.89
N ILE A 38 6.46 -2.90 9.81
CA ILE A 38 7.87 -2.58 9.54
C ILE A 38 8.75 -3.82 9.44
N ALA A 39 8.16 -5.00 9.34
CA ALA A 39 8.93 -6.23 9.16
C ALA A 39 9.10 -6.53 7.68
N THR A 40 10.36 -6.70 7.23
CA THR A 40 10.63 -7.10 5.86
C THR A 40 10.26 -8.57 5.68
N THR A 41 9.44 -8.85 4.68
CA THR A 41 9.01 -10.20 4.34
C THR A 41 9.10 -10.37 2.82
N ARG A 42 8.69 -11.56 2.34
CA ARG A 42 8.64 -11.82 0.91
C ARG A 42 7.81 -10.79 0.14
N ASN A 43 6.71 -10.32 0.75
CA ASN A 43 5.77 -9.42 0.08
C ASN A 43 5.80 -7.99 0.62
N ARG A 44 6.70 -7.71 1.55
CA ARG A 44 6.74 -6.42 2.24
C ARG A 44 8.18 -5.96 2.34
N LYS A 45 8.47 -4.77 1.81
CA LYS A 45 9.83 -4.27 1.83
C LYS A 45 9.88 -2.77 2.07
N LYS A 46 10.98 -2.33 2.68
CA LYS A 46 11.26 -0.92 2.79
C LYS A 46 11.85 -0.43 1.47
N LEU A 47 11.33 0.68 0.99
CA LEU A 47 11.78 1.27 -0.27
C LEU A 47 13.00 2.15 -0.04
N ARG A 48 13.78 2.36 -1.11
CA ARG A 48 14.81 3.38 -1.09
C ARG A 48 14.15 4.75 -0.95
N PRO A 49 14.87 5.77 -0.43
CA PRO A 49 14.29 7.10 -0.30
C PRO A 49 13.66 7.57 -1.61
N ASN A 50 12.43 8.05 -1.52
CA ASN A 50 11.65 8.50 -2.67
C ASN A 50 10.58 9.47 -2.17
N MET A 51 9.83 10.04 -3.11
CA MET A 51 8.82 11.06 -2.78
C MET A 51 7.45 10.49 -2.47
N LEU A 52 7.28 9.17 -2.55
CA LEU A 52 5.96 8.56 -2.40
C LEU A 52 5.72 8.00 -1.00
N ALA A 53 6.51 7.01 -0.59
CA ALA A 53 6.27 6.29 0.66
C ALA A 53 7.52 5.54 1.09
N GLU A 54 7.53 5.10 2.37
CA GLU A 54 8.65 4.35 2.93
C GLU A 54 8.57 2.86 2.65
N TRP A 55 7.37 2.32 2.53
CA TRP A 55 7.14 0.87 2.47
C TRP A 55 6.21 0.48 1.34
N GLU A 56 6.39 -0.76 0.85
CA GLU A 56 5.55 -1.36 -0.16
C GLU A 56 5.10 -2.75 0.31
N LEU A 57 3.80 -3.01 0.18
CA LEU A 57 3.22 -4.33 0.37
C LEU A 57 2.71 -4.83 -0.98
N ARG A 58 3.15 -6.02 -1.38
CA ARG A 58 2.75 -6.62 -2.64
C ARG A 58 1.53 -7.52 -2.43
N ILE A 59 0.47 -7.21 -3.15
CA ILE A 59 -0.74 -8.05 -3.25
C ILE A 59 -1.01 -8.20 -4.74
N ILE A 60 -0.34 -9.14 -5.38
CA ILE A 60 -0.26 -9.26 -6.84
C ILE A 60 -1.63 -9.18 -7.49
N PRO A 61 -1.84 -8.33 -8.51
CA PRO A 61 -0.88 -7.45 -9.17
C PRO A 61 -0.74 -6.06 -8.53
N PHE A 62 -1.35 -5.87 -7.36
CA PHE A 62 -1.39 -4.56 -6.70
C PHE A 62 -0.15 -4.30 -5.88
N ARG A 63 0.13 -3.02 -5.67
CA ARG A 63 1.20 -2.53 -4.79
C ARG A 63 0.62 -1.51 -3.85
N ILE A 64 0.77 -1.76 -2.56
CA ILE A 64 0.24 -0.89 -1.50
C ILE A 64 1.42 -0.11 -0.94
N PHE A 65 1.39 1.21 -1.05
CA PHE A 65 2.46 2.08 -0.57
C PHE A 65 2.02 2.73 0.72
N TYR A 66 2.86 2.64 1.76
CA TYR A 66 2.46 3.13 3.07
C TYR A 66 3.62 3.67 3.88
N ASP A 67 3.29 4.53 4.84
CA ASP A 67 4.20 5.03 5.85
C ASP A 67 3.73 4.55 7.22
N VAL A 68 4.66 4.49 8.18
CA VAL A 68 4.35 4.05 9.53
C VAL A 68 4.74 5.13 10.53
N ASP A 69 3.79 5.54 11.34
CA ASP A 69 4.01 6.44 12.45
C ASP A 69 4.10 5.60 13.72
N LEU A 70 5.33 5.35 14.18
CA LEU A 70 5.55 4.48 15.33
C LEU A 70 5.06 5.12 16.63
N ASP A 71 5.16 6.43 16.74
CA ASP A 71 4.72 7.14 17.96
C ASP A 71 3.22 7.04 18.17
N ARG A 72 2.46 7.10 17.08
CA ARG A 72 1.00 7.03 17.15
C ARG A 72 0.45 5.64 16.89
N SER A 73 1.31 4.70 16.51
CA SER A 73 0.92 3.35 16.09
C SER A 73 -0.11 3.39 14.96
N VAL A 74 0.22 4.16 13.93
CA VAL A 74 -0.65 4.33 12.76
C VAL A 74 0.11 3.94 11.50
N VAL A 75 -0.54 3.15 10.65
CA VAL A 75 -0.09 2.88 9.29
C VAL A 75 -0.93 3.72 8.35
N LYS A 76 -0.27 4.57 7.57
CA LYS A 76 -0.96 5.44 6.63
C LYS A 76 -0.76 4.90 5.22
N ILE A 77 -1.86 4.49 4.59
CA ILE A 77 -1.84 4.00 3.21
C ILE A 77 -1.84 5.22 2.30
N ILE A 78 -0.75 5.39 1.55
CA ILE A 78 -0.52 6.56 0.71
C ILE A 78 -1.11 6.38 -0.68
N ALA A 79 -0.94 5.16 -1.25
CA ALA A 79 -1.40 4.89 -2.61
C ALA A 79 -1.60 3.40 -2.80
N VAL A 80 -2.50 3.06 -3.70
CA VAL A 80 -2.70 1.69 -4.14
C VAL A 80 -2.50 1.67 -5.65
N GLY A 81 -1.35 1.15 -6.06
CA GLY A 81 -1.00 1.05 -7.48
C GLY A 81 -1.09 -0.39 -7.97
N TYR A 82 -0.71 -0.60 -9.20
CA TYR A 82 -0.66 -1.95 -9.77
C TYR A 82 0.47 -2.04 -10.78
N LYS A 83 0.96 -3.27 -10.97
CA LYS A 83 1.96 -3.56 -11.99
C LYS A 83 1.31 -4.25 -13.17
N GLN A 84 1.67 -3.77 -14.36
CA GLN A 84 1.28 -4.40 -15.62
C GLN A 84 2.58 -4.63 -16.41
N GLY A 85 3.00 -5.89 -16.49
CA GLY A 85 4.33 -6.21 -16.98
C GLY A 85 5.37 -5.61 -16.04
N ASN A 86 6.29 -4.84 -16.59
CA ASN A 86 7.32 -4.15 -15.80
C ASN A 86 6.95 -2.72 -15.43
N THR A 87 5.74 -2.28 -15.76
CA THR A 87 5.33 -0.91 -15.55
C THR A 87 4.47 -0.80 -14.29
N LEU A 88 4.85 0.12 -13.42
CA LEU A 88 4.08 0.46 -12.23
C LEU A 88 3.18 1.63 -12.53
N PHE A 89 1.90 1.52 -12.16
CA PHE A 89 0.93 2.60 -12.29
C PHE A 89 0.43 3.01 -10.91
N ILE A 90 0.42 4.32 -10.66
CA ILE A 90 -0.12 4.90 -9.43
C ILE A 90 -1.00 6.07 -9.85
N HIS A 91 -2.22 6.11 -9.35
CA HIS A 91 -3.20 7.17 -9.69
C HIS A 91 -3.42 7.27 -11.20
N GLY A 92 -3.35 6.12 -11.90
CA GLY A 92 -3.59 6.08 -13.33
C GLY A 92 -2.41 6.50 -14.20
N GLU A 93 -1.27 6.81 -13.61
CA GLU A 93 -0.08 7.26 -14.33
C GLU A 93 1.10 6.33 -14.09
N GLU A 94 1.99 6.24 -15.08
CA GLU A 94 3.23 5.49 -14.90
C GLU A 94 4.08 6.15 -13.82
N TYR A 95 4.69 5.31 -13.00
CA TYR A 95 5.49 5.78 -11.88
C TYR A 95 6.83 5.03 -11.85
N ASP A 96 7.91 5.79 -11.67
CA ASP A 96 9.25 5.23 -11.58
C ASP A 96 9.78 5.42 -10.16
N LEU A 97 9.96 4.31 -9.48
CA LEU A 97 10.50 4.32 -8.11
C LEU A 97 11.99 4.01 -8.11
#